data_35b79fcdda1271501c22dd6375743fa5
#
_entry.id   35b79fcdda1271501c22dd6375743fa5
#
_cell.length_a   1.000
_cell.length_b   1.000
_cell.length_c   1.000
_cell.angle_alpha   90.00
_cell.angle_beta   90.00
_cell.angle_gamma   90.00
#
_symmetry.space_group_name_H-M   'P 1'
#
loop_
_entity.id
_entity.type
_entity.pdbx_description
1 polymer ?
#
loop_
_entity_poly.entity_id
_entity_poly.type
_entity_poly.pdbx_seq_one_letter_code
_entity_poly.pdbx_strand_id
1 'polypeptide(L)'
;MPFSKTTPEHTEDYWTTHFEKFLKPLIEGNPSLAARRSTPLRGDILRQIITDLVTSPIVVAELTDARPNVYWELGVRQSFKHGTVTIAEKGTSLPFDLGSKGTLFYEGPGPKEEFRKQFSEALKDCLEHPDDPDSHVLETISGRGSLFQILHKQETIRRLDALTKTLKMSTGLIDSIETAARNNTRNPRKSIFPTSRFQLSTLELLHTNRYLDVEDALYDKMDLLLLQLNTCNEQLNLWETHREPINNWMMNKFITPGTFSKLTVKELMRKIMEELEGERQRLMDLR
;
A
#
# COMPACT_ATOMS: atom_id res chain seq x y z
N MET A 1 16.27 8.73 -10.51
CA MET A 1 17.25 9.78 -10.84
C MET A 1 17.50 10.73 -9.68
N PRO A 2 18.67 11.40 -9.57
CA PRO A 2 18.93 12.35 -8.48
C PRO A 2 17.98 13.54 -8.47
N PHE A 3 17.66 14.06 -7.26
CA PHE A 3 16.84 15.27 -7.06
C PHE A 3 17.68 16.50 -6.72
N SER A 4 18.78 16.29 -6.04
CA SER A 4 19.67 17.34 -5.55
C SER A 4 20.98 17.38 -6.32
N LYS A 5 21.77 18.41 -6.12
CA LYS A 5 23.11 18.54 -6.65
C LYS A 5 23.96 17.29 -6.34
N THR A 6 24.63 16.76 -7.36
CA THR A 6 25.48 15.58 -7.26
C THR A 6 26.96 15.92 -7.46
N THR A 7 27.26 16.78 -8.44
CA THR A 7 28.61 17.32 -8.73
C THR A 7 28.52 18.84 -8.93
N PRO A 8 29.64 19.56 -9.11
CA PRO A 8 29.60 20.98 -9.46
C PRO A 8 28.85 21.25 -10.78
N GLU A 9 28.95 20.33 -11.74
CA GLU A 9 28.34 20.40 -13.07
C GLU A 9 26.89 19.94 -13.04
N HIS A 10 26.56 18.92 -12.23
CA HIS A 10 25.24 18.34 -12.11
C HIS A 10 24.49 18.91 -10.90
N THR A 11 23.97 20.11 -11.10
CA THR A 11 23.17 20.84 -10.09
C THR A 11 21.72 20.30 -10.03
N GLU A 12 20.93 20.80 -9.11
CA GLU A 12 19.49 20.50 -9.04
C GLU A 12 18.75 20.95 -10.30
N ASP A 13 19.10 22.12 -10.83
CA ASP A 13 18.56 22.65 -12.11
C ASP A 13 18.96 21.78 -13.32
N TYR A 14 20.19 21.24 -13.28
CA TYR A 14 20.62 20.27 -14.29
C TYR A 14 19.70 19.05 -14.29
N TRP A 15 19.47 18.42 -13.14
CA TRP A 15 18.62 17.23 -13.04
C TRP A 15 17.16 17.50 -13.40
N THR A 16 16.65 18.68 -13.06
CA THR A 16 15.31 19.10 -13.46
C THR A 16 15.21 19.29 -14.96
N THR A 17 16.20 19.97 -15.56
CA THR A 17 16.28 20.16 -17.01
C THR A 17 16.48 18.83 -17.75
N HIS A 18 17.30 17.95 -17.20
CA HIS A 18 17.55 16.60 -17.74
C HIS A 18 16.25 15.77 -17.75
N PHE A 19 15.45 15.83 -16.70
CA PHE A 19 14.14 15.19 -16.72
C PHE A 19 13.22 15.80 -17.77
N GLU A 20 12.99 17.10 -17.74
CA GLU A 20 11.97 17.75 -18.58
C GLU A 20 12.33 17.78 -20.07
N LYS A 21 13.61 17.94 -20.41
CA LYS A 21 14.07 18.11 -21.81
C LYS A 21 14.69 16.87 -22.42
N PHE A 22 15.10 15.90 -21.61
CA PHE A 22 15.75 14.69 -22.10
C PHE A 22 14.90 13.44 -21.83
N LEU A 23 14.65 13.07 -20.56
CA LEU A 23 13.99 11.80 -20.26
C LEU A 23 12.49 11.80 -20.58
N LYS A 24 11.78 12.84 -20.18
CA LYS A 24 10.33 12.93 -20.38
C LYS A 24 9.92 12.85 -21.85
N PRO A 25 10.52 13.62 -22.78
CA PRO A 25 10.19 13.50 -24.18
C PRO A 25 10.55 12.13 -24.80
N LEU A 26 11.59 11.48 -24.28
CA LEU A 26 11.98 10.14 -24.73
C LEU A 26 10.97 9.08 -24.31
N ILE A 27 10.49 9.14 -23.06
CA ILE A 27 9.50 8.21 -22.52
C ILE A 27 8.14 8.44 -23.18
N GLU A 28 7.70 9.70 -23.26
CA GLU A 28 6.40 10.09 -23.83
C GLU A 28 6.37 10.04 -25.37
N GLY A 29 7.49 9.78 -26.00
CA GLY A 29 7.57 9.37 -27.42
C GLY A 29 6.77 8.08 -27.69
N ASN A 30 6.53 7.26 -26.67
CA ASN A 30 5.54 6.19 -26.70
C ASN A 30 4.20 6.71 -26.10
N PRO A 31 3.11 6.81 -26.91
CA PRO A 31 1.85 7.41 -26.46
C PRO A 31 1.13 6.63 -25.33
N SER A 32 1.57 5.41 -25.04
CA SER A 32 1.04 4.62 -23.91
C SER A 32 1.72 4.93 -22.59
N LEU A 33 2.75 5.76 -22.58
CA LEU A 33 3.55 6.09 -21.40
C LEU A 33 3.42 7.57 -21.03
N ALA A 34 3.28 7.82 -19.74
CA ALA A 34 3.38 9.15 -19.14
C ALA A 34 4.55 9.17 -18.17
N ALA A 35 5.53 10.03 -18.40
CA ALA A 35 6.71 10.15 -17.56
C ALA A 35 6.39 10.92 -16.28
N ARG A 36 6.73 10.32 -15.13
CA ARG A 36 6.63 10.96 -13.83
C ARG A 36 7.95 10.85 -13.08
N ARG A 37 8.43 11.96 -12.57
CA ARG A 37 9.48 11.99 -11.57
C ARG A 37 8.82 11.98 -10.20
N SER A 38 9.19 11.04 -9.33
CA SER A 38 8.67 11.02 -7.96
C SER A 38 9.02 12.35 -7.28
N THR A 39 8.01 13.11 -6.90
CA THR A 39 8.20 14.40 -6.20
C THR A 39 7.87 14.18 -4.73
N PRO A 40 8.75 14.62 -3.80
CA PRO A 40 8.45 14.52 -2.38
C PRO A 40 7.26 15.43 -2.05
N LEU A 41 6.09 14.84 -1.85
CA LEU A 41 4.94 15.50 -1.23
C LEU A 41 5.13 15.49 0.28
N ARG A 42 4.52 16.46 0.98
CA ARG A 42 4.54 16.47 2.45
C ARG A 42 3.89 15.19 2.98
N GLY A 43 4.60 14.44 3.81
CA GLY A 43 4.12 13.19 4.39
C GLY A 43 5.21 12.10 4.38
N ASP A 44 4.81 10.85 4.32
CA ASP A 44 5.73 9.70 4.25
C ASP A 44 6.28 9.53 2.82
N ILE A 45 7.30 10.34 2.51
CA ILE A 45 7.99 10.38 1.21
C ILE A 45 8.49 9.00 0.81
N LEU A 46 9.02 8.24 1.77
CA LEU A 46 9.58 6.92 1.52
C LEU A 46 8.51 5.93 1.08
N ARG A 47 7.35 5.96 1.71
CA ARG A 47 6.21 5.12 1.33
C ARG A 47 5.78 5.40 -0.11
N GLN A 48 5.66 6.68 -0.48
CA GLN A 48 5.28 7.06 -1.84
C GLN A 48 6.30 6.58 -2.88
N ILE A 49 7.60 6.75 -2.60
CA ILE A 49 8.68 6.27 -3.49
C ILE A 49 8.58 4.75 -3.67
N ILE A 50 8.45 3.98 -2.58
CA ILE A 50 8.33 2.53 -2.64
C ILE A 50 7.08 2.14 -3.45
N THR A 51 5.94 2.77 -3.19
CA THR A 51 4.70 2.51 -3.93
C THR A 51 4.89 2.76 -5.42
N ASP A 52 5.46 3.90 -5.80
CA ASP A 52 5.72 4.23 -7.20
C ASP A 52 6.66 3.21 -7.86
N LEU A 53 7.72 2.79 -7.17
CA LEU A 53 8.67 1.79 -7.67
C LEU A 53 8.01 0.43 -7.92
N VAL A 54 7.09 0.01 -7.07
CA VAL A 54 6.46 -1.32 -7.15
C VAL A 54 5.26 -1.34 -8.09
N THR A 55 4.51 -0.24 -8.19
CA THR A 55 3.27 -0.19 -8.99
C THR A 55 3.51 0.25 -10.43
N SER A 56 4.51 1.09 -10.72
CA SER A 56 4.77 1.57 -12.08
C SER A 56 5.07 0.40 -13.05
N PRO A 57 4.52 0.41 -14.26
CA PRO A 57 4.81 -0.64 -15.25
C PRO A 57 6.30 -0.65 -15.61
N ILE A 58 6.90 0.51 -15.83
CA ILE A 58 8.32 0.67 -16.13
C ILE A 58 8.94 1.67 -15.16
N VAL A 59 10.18 1.39 -14.76
CA VAL A 59 11.03 2.32 -14.00
C VAL A 59 12.30 2.60 -14.80
N VAL A 60 12.59 3.87 -15.06
CA VAL A 60 13.85 4.30 -15.65
C VAL A 60 14.77 4.80 -14.55
N ALA A 61 15.89 4.11 -14.35
CA ALA A 61 16.90 4.46 -13.35
C ALA A 61 18.09 5.16 -14.00
N GLU A 62 18.28 6.44 -13.68
CA GLU A 62 19.43 7.25 -14.10
C GLU A 62 20.57 7.09 -13.11
N LEU A 63 21.64 6.43 -13.53
CA LEU A 63 22.75 5.98 -12.68
C LEU A 63 23.99 6.90 -12.73
N THR A 64 23.96 7.96 -13.52
CA THR A 64 25.03 8.95 -13.57
C THR A 64 25.36 9.48 -12.16
N ASP A 65 26.63 9.68 -11.87
CA ASP A 65 27.17 10.09 -10.56
C ASP A 65 26.98 9.08 -9.43
N ALA A 66 26.55 7.86 -9.72
CA ALA A 66 26.55 6.72 -8.80
C ALA A 66 25.91 7.03 -7.42
N ARG A 67 24.74 7.69 -7.41
CA ARG A 67 24.10 8.13 -6.15
C ARG A 67 23.53 6.96 -5.36
N PRO A 68 23.86 6.83 -4.06
CA PRO A 68 23.42 5.71 -3.23
C PRO A 68 21.89 5.54 -3.16
N ASN A 69 21.13 6.65 -3.13
CA ASN A 69 19.66 6.60 -3.09
C ASN A 69 19.08 5.98 -4.37
N VAL A 70 19.66 6.30 -5.55
CA VAL A 70 19.20 5.72 -6.81
C VAL A 70 19.50 4.22 -6.86
N TYR A 71 20.64 3.78 -6.35
CA TYR A 71 20.94 2.35 -6.23
C TYR A 71 20.03 1.62 -5.25
N TRP A 72 19.69 2.27 -4.13
CA TRP A 72 18.72 1.71 -3.20
C TRP A 72 17.33 1.57 -3.85
N GLU A 73 16.85 2.60 -4.53
CA GLU A 73 15.59 2.59 -5.29
C GLU A 73 15.58 1.50 -6.37
N LEU A 74 16.68 1.37 -7.11
CA LEU A 74 16.87 0.32 -8.10
C LEU A 74 16.83 -1.07 -7.47
N GLY A 75 17.51 -1.27 -6.34
CA GLY A 75 17.48 -2.51 -5.58
C GLY A 75 16.08 -2.89 -5.11
N VAL A 76 15.30 -1.90 -4.60
CA VAL A 76 13.90 -2.10 -4.25
C VAL A 76 13.10 -2.52 -5.49
N ARG A 77 13.21 -1.79 -6.60
CA ARG A 77 12.49 -2.13 -7.84
C ARG A 77 12.81 -3.56 -8.28
N GLN A 78 14.09 -3.89 -8.40
CA GLN A 78 14.55 -5.20 -8.85
C GLN A 78 14.21 -6.35 -7.91
N SER A 79 13.84 -6.07 -6.66
CA SER A 79 13.39 -7.08 -5.70
C SER A 79 11.91 -7.43 -5.82
N PHE A 80 11.10 -6.56 -6.43
CA PHE A 80 9.64 -6.72 -6.41
C PHE A 80 8.98 -6.76 -7.79
N LYS A 81 9.60 -6.20 -8.83
CA LYS A 81 8.94 -6.12 -10.14
C LYS A 81 9.93 -5.97 -11.29
N HIS A 82 9.65 -6.65 -12.41
CA HIS A 82 10.32 -6.46 -13.69
C HIS A 82 9.94 -5.13 -14.36
N GLY A 83 10.54 -4.84 -15.51
CA GLY A 83 10.31 -3.62 -16.28
C GLY A 83 11.21 -2.48 -15.82
N THR A 84 12.53 -2.68 -15.79
CA THR A 84 13.53 -1.69 -15.38
C THR A 84 14.48 -1.37 -16.52
N VAL A 85 14.57 -0.11 -16.90
CA VAL A 85 15.56 0.39 -17.86
C VAL A 85 16.60 1.22 -17.12
N THR A 86 17.86 0.79 -17.14
CA THR A 86 18.97 1.54 -16.54
C THR A 86 19.69 2.36 -17.62
N ILE A 87 19.97 3.62 -17.29
CA ILE A 87 20.69 4.54 -18.16
C ILE A 87 21.81 5.25 -17.38
N ALA A 88 22.87 5.65 -18.07
CA ALA A 88 23.93 6.45 -17.48
C ALA A 88 24.65 7.28 -18.55
N GLU A 89 25.24 8.40 -18.15
CA GLU A 89 26.15 9.15 -19.00
C GLU A 89 27.44 8.33 -19.26
N LYS A 90 27.91 8.38 -20.47
CA LYS A 90 29.16 7.68 -20.87
C LYS A 90 30.34 8.12 -20.01
N GLY A 91 31.09 7.17 -19.48
CA GLY A 91 32.17 7.41 -18.54
C GLY A 91 31.76 7.22 -17.07
N THR A 92 30.49 7.02 -16.78
CA THR A 92 30.03 6.64 -15.43
C THR A 92 30.60 5.27 -15.06
N SER A 93 31.27 5.19 -13.91
CA SER A 93 31.74 3.93 -13.34
C SER A 93 30.60 3.25 -12.60
N LEU A 94 30.10 2.16 -13.16
CA LEU A 94 29.05 1.36 -12.53
C LEU A 94 29.64 0.20 -11.72
N PRO A 95 28.99 -0.23 -10.62
CA PRO A 95 29.29 -1.49 -9.97
C PRO A 95 29.18 -2.66 -10.96
N PHE A 96 29.99 -3.71 -10.76
CA PHE A 96 30.08 -4.83 -11.68
C PHE A 96 28.76 -5.59 -11.87
N ASP A 97 27.96 -5.65 -10.83
CA ASP A 97 26.66 -6.31 -10.78
C ASP A 97 25.57 -5.59 -11.60
N LEU A 98 25.72 -4.29 -11.83
CA LEU A 98 24.81 -3.52 -12.69
C LEU A 98 25.28 -3.46 -14.15
N GLY A 99 26.59 -3.56 -14.39
CA GLY A 99 27.14 -3.53 -15.73
C GLY A 99 26.74 -4.70 -16.63
N SER A 100 26.35 -5.83 -16.04
CA SER A 100 25.99 -7.06 -16.76
C SER A 100 24.55 -7.10 -17.29
N LYS A 101 23.66 -6.22 -16.85
CA LYS A 101 22.22 -6.20 -17.20
C LYS A 101 21.84 -5.11 -18.23
N GLY A 102 22.79 -4.63 -19.03
CA GLY A 102 22.46 -3.83 -20.21
C GLY A 102 22.12 -2.37 -19.95
N THR A 103 22.88 -1.67 -19.09
CA THR A 103 22.74 -0.21 -18.95
C THR A 103 22.99 0.49 -20.28
N LEU A 104 22.07 1.36 -20.71
CA LEU A 104 22.20 2.17 -21.91
C LEU A 104 22.99 3.45 -21.61
N PHE A 105 24.06 3.68 -22.38
CA PHE A 105 24.90 4.85 -22.18
C PHE A 105 24.58 5.96 -23.18
N TYR A 106 24.33 7.17 -22.69
CA TYR A 106 24.17 8.37 -23.53
C TYR A 106 25.41 9.29 -23.44
N GLU A 107 25.56 10.17 -24.40
CA GLU A 107 26.66 11.16 -24.46
C GLU A 107 26.08 12.58 -24.57
N GLY A 108 26.53 13.47 -23.68
CA GLY A 108 26.25 14.89 -23.73
C GLY A 108 24.78 15.29 -23.49
N PRO A 109 24.46 16.56 -23.71
CA PRO A 109 23.16 17.13 -23.26
C PRO A 109 21.95 16.76 -24.12
N GLY A 110 22.13 16.00 -25.18
CA GLY A 110 21.05 15.55 -26.07
C GLY A 110 21.22 14.10 -26.48
N PRO A 111 20.14 13.31 -26.52
CA PRO A 111 20.25 11.91 -26.91
C PRO A 111 20.55 11.79 -28.41
N LYS A 112 21.64 11.08 -28.74
CA LYS A 112 21.95 10.68 -30.10
C LYS A 112 20.88 9.73 -30.65
N GLU A 113 20.69 9.67 -31.94
CA GLU A 113 19.66 8.85 -32.59
C GLU A 113 19.78 7.36 -32.22
N GLU A 114 20.99 6.85 -32.12
CA GLU A 114 21.24 5.48 -31.70
C GLU A 114 20.72 5.19 -30.26
N PHE A 115 21.01 6.10 -29.31
CA PHE A 115 20.47 5.99 -27.94
C PHE A 115 18.95 6.06 -27.92
N ARG A 116 18.36 6.99 -28.70
CA ARG A 116 16.89 7.09 -28.81
C ARG A 116 16.26 5.78 -29.24
N LYS A 117 16.85 5.15 -30.26
CA LYS A 117 16.38 3.86 -30.79
C LYS A 117 16.48 2.77 -29.72
N GLN A 118 17.67 2.58 -29.13
CA GLN A 118 17.89 1.58 -28.09
C GLN A 118 16.98 1.79 -26.87
N PHE A 119 16.81 3.03 -26.44
CA PHE A 119 15.94 3.37 -25.31
C PHE A 119 14.45 3.08 -25.62
N SER A 120 14.00 3.47 -26.82
CA SER A 120 12.63 3.18 -27.27
C SER A 120 12.37 1.67 -27.41
N GLU A 121 13.34 0.91 -27.92
CA GLU A 121 13.28 -0.56 -27.99
C GLU A 121 13.21 -1.18 -26.59
N ALA A 122 14.01 -0.72 -25.63
CA ALA A 122 13.99 -1.20 -24.25
C ALA A 122 12.64 -0.90 -23.57
N LEU A 123 12.05 0.29 -23.75
CA LEU A 123 10.73 0.62 -23.23
C LEU A 123 9.63 -0.27 -23.83
N LYS A 124 9.73 -0.51 -25.14
CA LYS A 124 8.77 -1.36 -25.86
C LYS A 124 8.87 -2.81 -25.37
N ASP A 125 10.08 -3.32 -25.21
CA ASP A 125 10.34 -4.66 -24.71
C ASP A 125 9.74 -4.86 -23.30
N CYS A 126 9.95 -3.91 -22.38
CA CYS A 126 9.34 -3.93 -21.05
C CYS A 126 7.79 -3.94 -21.09
N LEU A 127 7.16 -3.33 -22.11
CA LEU A 127 5.70 -3.33 -22.26
C LEU A 127 5.17 -4.62 -22.88
N GLU A 128 5.88 -5.16 -23.86
CA GLU A 128 5.47 -6.36 -24.60
C GLU A 128 5.77 -7.64 -23.80
N HIS A 129 6.82 -7.60 -22.98
CA HIS A 129 7.31 -8.73 -22.20
C HIS A 129 7.47 -8.35 -20.71
N PRO A 130 6.38 -8.02 -20.00
CA PRO A 130 6.44 -7.49 -18.63
C PRO A 130 7.00 -8.47 -17.59
N ASP A 131 7.04 -9.75 -17.91
CA ASP A 131 7.53 -10.82 -17.03
C ASP A 131 8.95 -11.30 -17.42
N ASP A 132 9.56 -10.71 -18.45
CA ASP A 132 10.90 -11.10 -18.86
C ASP A 132 11.93 -10.70 -17.80
N PRO A 133 12.90 -11.59 -17.51
CA PRO A 133 13.84 -11.41 -16.42
C PRO A 133 14.83 -10.28 -16.71
N ASP A 134 14.66 -9.15 -16.06
CA ASP A 134 15.58 -8.00 -16.06
C ASP A 134 16.28 -7.79 -14.70
N SER A 135 16.06 -8.70 -13.76
CA SER A 135 16.57 -8.64 -12.40
C SER A 135 17.19 -9.95 -11.94
N HIS A 136 18.47 -9.92 -11.56
CA HIS A 136 19.12 -11.06 -10.93
C HIS A 136 18.47 -11.48 -9.62
N VAL A 137 17.88 -10.52 -8.88
CA VAL A 137 17.19 -10.78 -7.64
C VAL A 137 15.94 -11.62 -7.90
N LEU A 138 15.08 -11.16 -8.81
CA LEU A 138 13.85 -11.89 -9.17
C LEU A 138 14.16 -13.23 -9.84
N GLU A 139 15.14 -13.33 -10.72
CA GLU A 139 15.60 -14.60 -11.30
C GLU A 139 16.05 -15.59 -10.23
N THR A 140 16.85 -15.13 -9.26
CA THR A 140 17.33 -15.98 -8.17
C THR A 140 16.19 -16.40 -7.25
N ILE A 141 15.24 -15.51 -6.99
CA ILE A 141 14.09 -15.77 -6.13
C ILE A 141 13.05 -16.61 -6.86
N SER A 142 12.82 -16.42 -8.16
CA SER A 142 11.85 -17.18 -8.95
C SER A 142 12.23 -18.65 -9.06
N GLY A 143 13.52 -18.95 -9.11
CA GLY A 143 14.02 -20.32 -8.94
C GLY A 143 13.79 -20.92 -7.53
N ARG A 144 13.48 -20.06 -6.56
CA ARG A 144 13.10 -20.41 -5.18
C ARG A 144 11.69 -19.89 -4.84
N GLY A 145 10.86 -19.71 -5.83
CA GLY A 145 9.59 -18.93 -5.88
C GLY A 145 8.56 -19.21 -4.81
N SER A 146 8.77 -20.22 -3.97
CA SER A 146 7.92 -20.48 -2.83
C SER A 146 8.16 -19.54 -1.64
N LEU A 147 9.39 -19.03 -1.42
CA LEU A 147 9.72 -18.35 -0.16
C LEU A 147 9.02 -17.00 -0.01
N PHE A 148 9.03 -16.16 -1.05
CA PHE A 148 8.36 -14.85 -1.02
C PHE A 148 6.84 -14.99 -0.98
N GLN A 149 6.29 -15.90 -1.76
CA GLN A 149 4.86 -16.22 -1.73
C GLN A 149 4.46 -16.81 -0.37
N ILE A 150 5.30 -17.69 0.21
CA ILE A 150 5.07 -18.24 1.53
C ILE A 150 5.12 -17.15 2.61
N LEU A 151 6.10 -16.26 2.58
CA LEU A 151 6.22 -15.18 3.56
C LEU A 151 5.06 -14.19 3.45
N HIS A 152 4.70 -13.79 2.22
CA HIS A 152 3.54 -12.93 1.98
C HIS A 152 2.25 -13.59 2.45
N LYS A 153 2.04 -14.86 2.11
CA LYS A 153 0.90 -15.67 2.54
C LYS A 153 0.82 -15.77 4.07
N GLN A 154 1.93 -16.09 4.73
CA GLN A 154 1.98 -16.19 6.20
C GLN A 154 1.68 -14.86 6.88
N GLU A 155 2.22 -13.75 6.36
CA GLU A 155 1.96 -12.42 6.91
C GLU A 155 0.50 -11.99 6.68
N THR A 156 -0.08 -12.29 5.53
CA THR A 156 -1.49 -12.03 5.26
C THR A 156 -2.39 -12.83 6.20
N ILE A 157 -2.12 -14.13 6.38
CA ILE A 157 -2.85 -14.97 7.33
C ILE A 157 -2.75 -14.41 8.74
N ARG A 158 -1.55 -14.00 9.18
CA ARG A 158 -1.35 -13.41 10.51
C ARG A 158 -2.20 -12.15 10.71
N ARG A 159 -2.32 -11.29 9.67
CA ARG A 159 -3.14 -10.08 9.70
C ARG A 159 -4.63 -10.40 9.75
N LEU A 160 -5.09 -11.37 8.97
CA LEU A 160 -6.47 -11.86 9.01
C LEU A 160 -6.82 -12.42 10.40
N ASP A 161 -5.94 -13.20 11.01
CA ASP A 161 -6.11 -13.74 12.35
C ASP A 161 -6.18 -12.63 13.43
N ALA A 162 -5.30 -11.62 13.33
CA ALA A 162 -5.31 -10.46 14.24
C ALA A 162 -6.61 -9.67 14.12
N LEU A 163 -7.09 -9.42 12.90
CA LEU A 163 -8.34 -8.73 12.64
C LEU A 163 -9.55 -9.53 13.18
N THR A 164 -9.61 -10.81 12.86
CA THR A 164 -10.67 -11.70 13.35
C THR A 164 -10.70 -11.75 14.87
N LYS A 165 -9.54 -11.79 15.53
CA LYS A 165 -9.43 -11.73 17.00
C LYS A 165 -9.99 -10.42 17.54
N THR A 166 -9.62 -9.28 16.93
CA THR A 166 -10.13 -7.96 17.34
C THR A 166 -11.65 -7.87 17.20
N LEU A 167 -12.21 -8.38 16.12
CA LEU A 167 -13.65 -8.43 15.88
C LEU A 167 -14.38 -9.32 16.90
N LYS A 168 -13.83 -10.49 17.22
CA LYS A 168 -14.38 -11.37 18.28
C LYS A 168 -14.40 -10.68 19.65
N MET A 169 -13.33 -9.98 20.01
CA MET A 169 -13.30 -9.20 21.27
C MET A 169 -14.35 -8.08 21.26
N SER A 170 -14.48 -7.40 20.14
CA SER A 170 -15.47 -6.32 19.95
C SER A 170 -16.93 -6.86 20.05
N THR A 171 -17.20 -8.06 19.56
CA THR A 171 -18.51 -8.72 19.73
C THR A 171 -18.86 -8.92 21.20
N GLY A 172 -17.93 -9.40 22.01
CA GLY A 172 -18.12 -9.55 23.45
C GLY A 172 -18.39 -8.23 24.17
N LEU A 173 -17.74 -7.15 23.74
CA LEU A 173 -18.00 -5.82 24.28
C LEU A 173 -19.41 -5.32 23.91
N ILE A 174 -19.87 -5.54 22.67
CA ILE A 174 -21.26 -5.22 22.25
C ILE A 174 -22.28 -5.95 23.13
N ASP A 175 -22.07 -7.26 23.37
CA ASP A 175 -22.95 -8.03 24.24
C ASP A 175 -23.06 -7.44 25.67
N SER A 176 -21.93 -6.99 26.19
CA SER A 176 -21.85 -6.34 27.49
C SER A 176 -22.59 -5.01 27.52
N ILE A 177 -22.45 -4.19 26.46
CA ILE A 177 -23.14 -2.90 26.28
C ILE A 177 -24.64 -3.12 26.15
N GLU A 178 -25.09 -4.07 25.31
CA GLU A 178 -26.53 -4.40 25.16
C GLU A 178 -27.14 -4.85 26.48
N THR A 179 -26.43 -5.68 27.23
CA THR A 179 -26.91 -6.15 28.55
C THR A 179 -27.01 -4.99 29.53
N ALA A 180 -26.02 -4.11 29.61
CA ALA A 180 -26.02 -2.93 30.43
C ALA A 180 -27.17 -1.96 30.03
N ALA A 181 -27.39 -1.76 28.73
CA ALA A 181 -28.48 -0.93 28.21
C ALA A 181 -29.87 -1.46 28.57
N ARG A 182 -30.10 -2.78 28.44
CA ARG A 182 -31.37 -3.43 28.89
C ARG A 182 -31.58 -3.28 30.36
N ASN A 183 -30.54 -3.36 31.18
CA ASN A 183 -30.64 -3.17 32.64
C ASN A 183 -30.90 -1.70 32.95
N ASN A 184 -30.35 -0.74 32.18
CA ASN A 184 -30.58 0.68 32.35
C ASN A 184 -32.06 1.06 32.18
N THR A 185 -32.75 0.48 31.21
CA THR A 185 -34.20 0.69 31.02
C THR A 185 -35.04 0.19 32.20
N ARG A 186 -34.59 -0.88 32.89
CA ARG A 186 -35.30 -1.46 34.06
C ARG A 186 -34.94 -0.76 35.37
N ASN A 187 -33.70 -0.33 35.53
CA ASN A 187 -33.22 0.33 36.74
C ASN A 187 -32.02 1.27 36.47
N PRO A 188 -32.26 2.53 36.04
CA PRO A 188 -31.21 3.48 35.62
C PRO A 188 -30.13 3.73 36.66
N ARG A 189 -30.46 3.65 37.96
CA ARG A 189 -29.50 3.91 39.05
C ARG A 189 -28.51 2.77 39.30
N LYS A 190 -28.76 1.59 38.76
CA LYS A 190 -27.91 0.38 38.96
C LYS A 190 -27.20 -0.10 37.72
N SER A 191 -27.38 0.57 36.61
CA SER A 191 -26.73 0.16 35.38
C SER A 191 -25.25 0.57 35.35
N ILE A 192 -24.38 -0.41 35.10
CA ILE A 192 -22.96 -0.23 34.98
C ILE A 192 -22.61 -0.59 33.53
N PHE A 193 -22.24 0.41 32.74
CA PHE A 193 -21.69 0.17 31.39
C PHE A 193 -20.21 -0.20 31.48
N PRO A 194 -19.70 -1.00 30.53
CA PRO A 194 -18.31 -1.36 30.53
C PRO A 194 -17.42 -0.11 30.34
N THR A 195 -16.31 -0.07 31.06
CA THR A 195 -15.30 0.97 30.92
C THR A 195 -14.36 0.69 29.72
N SER A 196 -14.38 -0.52 29.21
CA SER A 196 -13.62 -0.91 28.01
C SER A 196 -14.15 -0.18 26.78
N ARG A 197 -13.25 0.07 25.84
CA ARG A 197 -13.53 0.68 24.55
C ARG A 197 -13.17 -0.28 23.42
N PHE A 198 -13.78 -0.09 22.25
CA PHE A 198 -13.38 -0.82 21.04
C PHE A 198 -11.97 -0.41 20.65
N GLN A 199 -11.11 -1.41 20.43
CA GLN A 199 -9.74 -1.18 19.98
C GLN A 199 -9.75 -1.06 18.46
N LEU A 200 -9.70 0.17 17.95
CA LEU A 200 -9.84 0.46 16.53
C LEU A 200 -8.51 0.49 15.78
N SER A 201 -7.39 0.62 16.49
CA SER A 201 -6.06 0.77 15.89
C SER A 201 -5.70 -0.34 14.88
N THR A 202 -6.09 -1.58 15.13
CA THR A 202 -5.86 -2.69 14.19
C THR A 202 -6.70 -2.55 12.92
N LEU A 203 -7.98 -2.17 13.06
CA LEU A 203 -8.88 -1.92 11.94
C LEU A 203 -8.41 -0.71 11.12
N GLU A 204 -8.08 0.38 11.78
CA GLU A 204 -7.54 1.61 11.17
C GLU A 204 -6.25 1.35 10.41
N LEU A 205 -5.31 0.61 11.02
CA LEU A 205 -4.03 0.29 10.39
C LEU A 205 -4.22 -0.54 9.11
N LEU A 206 -5.07 -1.55 9.15
CA LEU A 206 -5.33 -2.43 8.02
C LEU A 206 -6.10 -1.71 6.91
N HIS A 207 -7.08 -0.88 7.28
CA HIS A 207 -7.85 -0.06 6.36
C HIS A 207 -6.99 1.00 5.65
N THR A 208 -6.29 1.84 6.43
CA THR A 208 -5.51 2.98 5.90
C THR A 208 -4.43 2.52 4.90
N ASN A 209 -3.86 1.36 5.11
CA ASN A 209 -2.75 0.88 4.29
C ASN A 209 -3.17 -0.13 3.21
N ARG A 210 -4.45 -0.55 3.17
CA ARG A 210 -4.96 -1.58 2.26
C ARG A 210 -4.03 -2.80 2.13
N TYR A 211 -3.51 -3.26 3.27
CA TYR A 211 -2.51 -4.34 3.31
C TYR A 211 -3.07 -5.74 3.05
N LEU A 212 -4.38 -5.88 2.95
CA LEU A 212 -5.01 -7.14 2.61
C LEU A 212 -5.31 -7.14 1.12
N ASP A 213 -4.92 -8.18 0.43
CA ASP A 213 -5.32 -8.45 -0.96
C ASP A 213 -6.73 -9.06 -0.96
N VAL A 214 -7.71 -8.21 -0.65
CA VAL A 214 -9.13 -8.55 -0.56
C VAL A 214 -9.95 -7.61 -1.41
N GLU A 215 -11.18 -8.02 -1.74
CA GLU A 215 -12.09 -7.20 -2.54
C GLU A 215 -12.40 -5.83 -1.90
N ASP A 216 -12.51 -4.78 -2.71
CA ASP A 216 -12.87 -3.42 -2.26
C ASP A 216 -14.16 -3.40 -1.43
N ALA A 217 -15.13 -4.26 -1.77
CA ALA A 217 -16.37 -4.41 -1.02
C ALA A 217 -16.18 -4.82 0.45
N LEU A 218 -15.11 -5.53 0.78
CA LEU A 218 -14.77 -5.84 2.17
C LEU A 218 -14.20 -4.62 2.90
N TYR A 219 -13.39 -3.82 2.21
CA TYR A 219 -12.90 -2.55 2.75
C TYR A 219 -14.04 -1.58 3.05
N ASP A 220 -15.03 -1.45 2.17
CA ASP A 220 -16.22 -0.61 2.39
C ASP A 220 -17.01 -1.05 3.64
N LYS A 221 -17.13 -2.36 3.88
CA LYS A 221 -17.75 -2.89 5.09
C LYS A 221 -16.92 -2.58 6.35
N MET A 222 -15.60 -2.66 6.24
CA MET A 222 -14.70 -2.32 7.35
C MET A 222 -14.77 -0.84 7.71
N ASP A 223 -14.86 0.06 6.72
CA ASP A 223 -15.05 1.49 6.91
C ASP A 223 -16.31 1.80 7.68
N LEU A 224 -17.39 1.21 7.22
CA LEU A 224 -18.69 1.38 7.87
C LEU A 224 -18.66 0.88 9.31
N LEU A 225 -18.04 -0.28 9.56
CA LEU A 225 -17.86 -0.82 10.90
C LEU A 225 -17.03 0.12 11.78
N LEU A 226 -15.94 0.65 11.24
CA LEU A 226 -15.03 1.56 11.95
C LEU A 226 -15.75 2.83 12.39
N LEU A 227 -16.55 3.41 11.51
CA LEU A 227 -17.42 4.57 11.82
C LEU A 227 -18.40 4.25 12.96
N GLN A 228 -19.05 3.10 12.90
CA GLN A 228 -20.03 2.69 13.90
C GLN A 228 -19.38 2.45 15.28
N LEU A 229 -18.22 1.79 15.32
CA LEU A 229 -17.51 1.51 16.56
C LEU A 229 -16.92 2.79 17.19
N ASN A 230 -16.43 3.72 16.37
CA ASN A 230 -16.01 5.05 16.82
C ASN A 230 -17.16 5.80 17.50
N THR A 231 -18.30 5.85 16.84
CA THR A 231 -19.50 6.49 17.40
C THR A 231 -19.92 5.83 18.71
N CYS A 232 -19.82 4.51 18.84
CA CYS A 232 -20.05 3.81 20.11
C CYS A 232 -19.08 4.26 21.21
N ASN A 233 -17.80 4.37 20.89
CA ASN A 233 -16.80 4.82 21.87
C ASN A 233 -17.09 6.24 22.36
N GLU A 234 -17.49 7.14 21.47
CA GLU A 234 -17.89 8.51 21.82
C GLU A 234 -19.09 8.53 22.77
N GLN A 235 -20.12 7.73 22.49
CA GLN A 235 -21.31 7.65 23.37
C GLN A 235 -20.98 7.05 24.74
N LEU A 236 -20.13 6.06 24.81
CA LEU A 236 -19.63 5.50 26.06
C LEU A 236 -18.84 6.54 26.88
N ASN A 237 -18.02 7.37 26.21
CA ASN A 237 -17.28 8.44 26.85
C ASN A 237 -18.24 9.51 27.43
N LEU A 238 -19.24 9.94 26.66
CA LEU A 238 -20.25 10.90 27.11
C LEU A 238 -21.01 10.38 28.32
N TRP A 239 -21.41 9.10 28.30
CA TRP A 239 -22.06 8.48 29.44
C TRP A 239 -21.15 8.44 30.68
N GLU A 240 -19.88 8.09 30.51
CA GLU A 240 -18.92 8.01 31.61
C GLU A 240 -18.66 9.39 32.24
N THR A 241 -18.53 10.42 31.40
CA THR A 241 -18.18 11.78 31.81
C THR A 241 -19.39 12.54 32.41
N HIS A 242 -20.55 12.46 31.75
CA HIS A 242 -21.70 13.30 32.04
C HIS A 242 -22.88 12.52 32.64
N ARG A 243 -22.79 11.18 32.71
CA ARG A 243 -23.91 10.30 33.08
C ARG A 243 -25.17 10.52 32.24
N GLU A 244 -25.00 11.03 31.02
CA GLU A 244 -26.10 11.20 30.08
C GLU A 244 -26.72 9.84 29.74
N PRO A 245 -28.04 9.75 29.62
CA PRO A 245 -28.67 8.52 29.18
C PRO A 245 -28.16 8.17 27.80
N ILE A 246 -27.59 6.96 27.64
CA ILE A 246 -27.23 6.41 26.35
C ILE A 246 -28.50 6.43 25.50
N ASN A 247 -28.48 7.23 24.46
CA ASN A 247 -29.64 7.47 23.59
C ASN A 247 -30.21 6.16 23.04
N ASN A 248 -31.53 6.12 22.83
CA ASN A 248 -32.26 5.04 22.14
C ASN A 248 -31.57 4.53 20.86
N TRP A 249 -30.70 5.28 20.29
CA TRP A 249 -29.82 4.96 19.20
C TRP A 249 -28.87 3.75 19.46
N MET A 250 -28.27 3.63 20.64
CA MET A 250 -27.54 2.41 21.04
C MET A 250 -28.49 1.22 21.30
N MET A 251 -29.75 1.50 21.57
CA MET A 251 -30.76 0.49 21.85
C MET A 251 -31.50 0.03 20.60
N ASN A 252 -31.69 0.89 19.65
CA ASN A 252 -32.38 0.62 18.39
C ASN A 252 -31.37 0.33 17.29
N LYS A 253 -30.78 -0.88 17.32
CA LYS A 253 -30.09 -1.47 16.19
C LYS A 253 -29.23 -0.45 15.39
N PHE A 254 -27.94 -0.49 15.53
CA PHE A 254 -27.04 0.24 14.67
C PHE A 254 -27.44 0.04 13.21
N ILE A 255 -28.18 0.98 12.66
CA ILE A 255 -28.66 0.92 11.30
C ILE A 255 -27.62 1.62 10.44
N THR A 256 -27.03 0.87 9.53
CA THR A 256 -26.04 1.38 8.60
C THR A 256 -26.74 2.09 7.44
N PRO A 257 -26.30 3.29 7.02
CA PRO A 257 -26.86 3.97 5.85
C PRO A 257 -26.42 3.28 4.54
N GLY A 258 -27.25 3.40 3.50
CA GLY A 258 -26.95 2.87 2.17
C GLY A 258 -27.26 1.40 1.97
N THR A 259 -26.44 0.70 1.20
CA THR A 259 -26.64 -0.70 0.78
C THR A 259 -26.77 -1.68 1.98
N PHE A 260 -26.23 -1.30 3.14
CA PHE A 260 -26.23 -2.08 4.37
C PHE A 260 -27.26 -1.57 5.39
N SER A 261 -28.20 -0.75 4.99
CA SER A 261 -29.16 -0.02 5.85
C SER A 261 -30.06 -0.87 6.76
N LYS A 262 -29.98 -2.19 6.67
CA LYS A 262 -30.78 -3.12 7.48
C LYS A 262 -29.94 -4.01 8.41
N LEU A 263 -28.63 -3.89 8.40
CA LEU A 263 -27.74 -4.73 9.22
C LEU A 263 -27.48 -4.06 10.58
N THR A 264 -27.48 -4.84 11.64
CA THR A 264 -26.93 -4.43 12.93
C THR A 264 -25.40 -4.47 12.89
N VAL A 265 -24.73 -3.74 13.78
CA VAL A 265 -23.25 -3.81 13.89
C VAL A 265 -22.77 -5.25 14.09
N LYS A 266 -23.51 -6.04 14.88
CA LYS A 266 -23.22 -7.45 15.12
C LYS A 266 -23.29 -8.29 13.84
N GLU A 267 -24.33 -8.07 13.02
CA GLU A 267 -24.50 -8.76 11.74
C GLU A 267 -23.43 -8.34 10.74
N LEU A 268 -23.06 -7.05 10.73
CA LEU A 268 -21.97 -6.54 9.90
C LEU A 268 -20.63 -7.19 10.30
N MET A 269 -20.32 -7.23 11.60
CA MET A 269 -19.12 -7.89 12.13
C MET A 269 -19.08 -9.38 11.77
N ARG A 270 -20.22 -10.08 11.90
CA ARG A 270 -20.33 -11.49 11.54
C ARG A 270 -20.02 -11.71 10.05
N LYS A 271 -20.60 -10.90 9.16
CA LYS A 271 -20.34 -10.97 7.72
C LYS A 271 -18.88 -10.72 7.38
N ILE A 272 -18.28 -9.70 7.98
CA ILE A 272 -16.85 -9.42 7.79
C ILE A 272 -16.01 -10.61 8.26
N MET A 273 -16.31 -11.18 9.45
CA MET A 273 -15.58 -12.35 9.94
C MET A 273 -15.72 -13.59 9.04
N GLU A 274 -16.90 -13.81 8.47
CA GLU A 274 -17.13 -14.91 7.52
C GLU A 274 -16.31 -14.71 6.22
N GLU A 275 -16.23 -13.49 5.69
CA GLU A 275 -15.43 -13.17 4.51
C GLU A 275 -13.92 -13.29 4.80
N LEU A 276 -13.46 -12.82 5.97
CA LEU A 276 -12.06 -12.96 6.39
C LEU A 276 -11.66 -14.43 6.56
N GLU A 277 -12.54 -15.26 7.11
CA GLU A 277 -12.27 -16.70 7.25
C GLU A 277 -12.26 -17.38 5.87
N GLY A 278 -13.15 -16.98 4.96
CA GLY A 278 -13.14 -17.46 3.57
C GLY A 278 -11.80 -17.14 2.87
N GLU A 279 -11.32 -15.90 2.98
CA GLU A 279 -10.03 -15.50 2.43
C GLU A 279 -8.86 -16.24 3.09
N ARG A 280 -8.91 -16.39 4.41
CA ARG A 280 -7.92 -17.18 5.15
C ARG A 280 -7.85 -18.62 4.63
N GLN A 281 -8.99 -19.26 4.44
CA GLN A 281 -9.06 -20.63 3.94
C GLN A 281 -8.56 -20.71 2.48
N ARG A 282 -8.96 -19.78 1.62
CA ARG A 282 -8.44 -19.67 0.26
C ARG A 282 -6.91 -19.60 0.23
N LEU A 283 -6.31 -18.76 1.08
CA LEU A 283 -4.86 -18.66 1.19
C LEU A 283 -4.22 -19.95 1.72
N MET A 284 -4.86 -20.65 2.66
CA MET A 284 -4.36 -21.92 3.17
C MET A 284 -4.34 -23.01 2.11
N ASP A 285 -5.33 -23.02 1.20
CA ASP A 285 -5.49 -24.03 0.16
C ASP A 285 -4.62 -23.78 -1.09
N LEU A 286 -4.08 -22.57 -1.26
CA LEU A 286 -3.07 -22.25 -2.27
C LEU A 286 -1.77 -23.03 -1.98
N ARG A 287 -1.42 -23.98 -2.84
CA ARG A 287 -0.19 -24.81 -2.76
C ARG A 287 1.03 -24.06 -3.25
#